data_38dad6de23f7bde629319c4ecf25d231
#
_entry.id   38dad6de23f7bde629319c4ecf25d231
#
_cell.length_a   1.000
_cell.length_b   1.000
_cell.length_c   1.000
_cell.angle_alpha   90.00
_cell.angle_beta   90.00
_cell.angle_gamma   90.00
#
_symmetry.space_group_name_H-M   'P 1'
#
loop_
_entity.id
_entity.type
_entity.pdbx_description
1 polymer ?
#
loop_
_entity_poly.entity_id
_entity_poly.type
_entity_poly.pdbx_seq_one_letter_code
_entity_poly.pdbx_strand_id
1 'polypeptide(L)'
;RVAGYFLSTYSARKLGMRTTGNAGGSHNLTLRSRLTRAGDDLDEMLRKLGTGLFVIELMGQGVNYVTGDYSRGASGFWVENGRIAYPVQEITIAGNLRDMFKGIQAVGADAYTYGSKTVGSVLIDRMTVAGN
;
A
#
# COMPACT_ATOMS: atom_id res chain seq x y z
N ARG A 1 -5.74 14.82 -8.39
CA ARG A 1 -5.59 15.24 -9.81
C ARG A 1 -4.50 14.37 -10.46
N VAL A 2 -4.82 13.71 -11.58
CA VAL A 2 -3.82 13.01 -12.39
C VAL A 2 -2.94 14.07 -13.06
N ALA A 3 -1.61 13.95 -12.85
CA ALA A 3 -0.63 14.89 -13.40
C ALA A 3 0.02 14.37 -14.70
N GLY A 4 -0.05 13.05 -14.94
CA GLY A 4 0.51 12.42 -16.14
C GLY A 4 0.04 10.98 -16.27
N TYR A 5 0.44 10.32 -17.35
CA TYR A 5 0.09 8.95 -17.67
C TYR A 5 1.34 8.12 -17.98
N PHE A 6 1.26 6.82 -17.69
CA PHE A 6 2.24 5.85 -18.16
C PHE A 6 1.82 5.35 -19.54
N LEU A 7 2.48 5.83 -20.59
CA LEU A 7 2.06 5.58 -21.97
C LEU A 7 3.10 4.74 -22.73
N SER A 8 2.63 3.62 -23.26
CA SER A 8 3.31 2.92 -24.36
C SER A 8 3.12 3.69 -25.69
N THR A 9 3.83 3.31 -26.72
CA THR A 9 3.61 3.86 -28.06
C THR A 9 2.17 3.65 -28.55
N TYR A 10 1.58 2.48 -28.24
CA TYR A 10 0.20 2.17 -28.61
C TYR A 10 -0.82 3.06 -27.91
N SER A 11 -0.74 3.12 -26.58
CA SER A 11 -1.67 3.92 -25.76
C SER A 11 -1.54 5.42 -26.05
N ALA A 12 -0.32 5.89 -26.27
CA ALA A 12 -0.07 7.28 -26.67
C ALA A 12 -0.75 7.65 -28.00
N ARG A 13 -0.64 6.80 -29.02
CA ARG A 13 -1.32 6.99 -30.30
C ARG A 13 -2.84 7.05 -30.16
N LYS A 14 -3.42 6.14 -29.33
CA LYS A 14 -4.86 6.12 -29.06
C LYS A 14 -5.36 7.41 -28.42
N LEU A 15 -4.54 8.06 -27.61
CA LEU A 15 -4.87 9.28 -26.88
C LEU A 15 -4.42 10.57 -27.60
N GLY A 16 -3.79 10.47 -28.78
CA GLY A 16 -3.20 11.62 -29.47
C GLY A 16 -2.05 12.28 -28.70
N MET A 17 -1.33 11.50 -27.91
CA MET A 17 -0.25 11.96 -27.03
C MET A 17 1.11 11.40 -27.48
N ARG A 18 2.17 11.86 -26.84
CA ARG A 18 3.51 11.27 -26.97
C ARG A 18 3.71 10.15 -25.96
N THR A 19 4.42 9.10 -26.39
CA THR A 19 4.80 8.03 -25.46
C THR A 19 5.69 8.54 -24.34
N THR A 20 5.52 7.97 -23.14
CA THR A 20 6.39 8.22 -21.99
C THR A 20 7.41 7.09 -21.78
N GLY A 21 7.46 6.11 -22.71
CA GLY A 21 8.35 4.95 -22.61
C GLY A 21 7.92 3.93 -21.57
N ASN A 22 6.67 3.97 -21.10
CA ASN A 22 6.17 3.15 -20.00
C ASN A 22 5.27 2.00 -20.47
N ALA A 23 5.74 1.20 -21.43
CA ALA A 23 4.97 0.04 -21.93
C ALA A 23 4.69 -1.01 -20.83
N GLY A 24 5.61 -1.18 -19.88
CA GLY A 24 5.49 -2.11 -18.75
C GLY A 24 4.99 -1.47 -17.43
N GLY A 25 4.52 -0.23 -17.47
CA GLY A 25 4.10 0.52 -16.28
C GLY A 25 5.17 1.47 -15.75
N SER A 26 5.18 1.72 -14.45
CA SER A 26 6.15 2.64 -13.82
C SER A 26 7.55 2.03 -13.75
N HIS A 27 8.58 2.85 -13.99
CA HIS A 27 9.99 2.46 -13.77
C HIS A 27 10.34 2.53 -12.28
N ASN A 28 10.20 3.71 -11.69
CA ASN A 28 10.38 3.91 -10.25
C ASN A 28 9.11 4.56 -9.69
N LEU A 29 8.54 3.94 -8.68
CA LEU A 29 7.31 4.42 -8.03
C LEU A 29 7.61 4.80 -6.60
N THR A 30 7.33 6.05 -6.25
CA THR A 30 7.44 6.54 -4.87
C THR A 30 6.07 6.99 -4.39
N LEU A 31 5.62 6.43 -3.26
CA LEU A 31 4.44 6.92 -2.56
C LEU A 31 4.86 7.98 -1.53
N ARG A 32 4.23 9.16 -1.60
CA ARG A 32 4.43 10.24 -0.65
C ARG A 32 3.10 10.79 -0.18
N SER A 33 3.06 11.28 1.05
CA SER A 33 1.91 11.98 1.61
C SER A 33 2.31 13.38 2.07
N ARG A 34 1.43 14.35 1.90
CA ARG A 34 1.59 15.70 2.46
C ARG A 34 1.48 15.71 3.98
N LEU A 35 0.91 14.67 4.56
CA LEU A 35 0.70 14.52 5.99
C LEU A 35 1.85 13.80 6.69
N THR A 36 2.81 13.25 5.93
CA THR A 36 4.01 12.61 6.51
C THR A 36 4.84 13.64 7.27
N ARG A 37 5.15 13.34 8.52
CA ARG A 37 6.03 14.14 9.38
C ARG A 37 7.37 13.45 9.52
N ALA A 38 8.43 14.20 9.75
CA ALA A 38 9.79 13.65 9.91
C ALA A 38 9.91 12.64 11.06
N GLY A 39 9.08 12.78 12.10
CA GLY A 39 9.04 11.85 13.24
C GLY A 39 8.15 10.62 13.05
N ASP A 40 7.51 10.46 11.88
CA ASP A 40 6.65 9.31 11.58
C ASP A 40 7.49 8.07 11.21
N ASP A 41 8.38 7.66 12.10
CA ASP A 41 9.11 6.39 12.02
C ASP A 41 8.17 5.20 12.31
N LEU A 42 8.68 3.98 12.25
CA LEU A 42 7.88 2.79 12.48
C LEU A 42 7.22 2.78 13.87
N ASP A 43 7.94 3.19 14.91
CA ASP A 43 7.40 3.22 16.27
C ASP A 43 6.23 4.20 16.39
N GLU A 44 6.34 5.36 15.76
CA GLU A 44 5.25 6.34 15.74
C GLU A 44 4.07 5.85 14.89
N MET A 45 4.32 5.15 13.78
CA MET A 45 3.27 4.54 12.98
C MET A 45 2.52 3.45 13.74
N LEU A 46 3.22 2.64 14.56
CA LEU A 46 2.58 1.66 15.46
C LEU A 46 1.75 2.33 16.54
N ARG A 47 2.20 3.46 17.09
CA ARG A 47 1.40 4.25 18.05
C ARG A 47 0.13 4.80 17.41
N LYS A 48 0.22 5.30 16.16
CA LYS A 48 -0.95 5.77 15.39
C LYS A 48 -1.93 4.66 15.08
N LEU A 49 -1.45 3.44 14.81
CA LEU A 49 -2.29 2.25 14.67
C LEU A 49 -3.02 1.95 15.96
N GLY A 50 -2.36 2.09 17.11
CA GLY A 50 -2.91 1.75 18.43
C GLY A 50 -3.10 0.25 18.59
N THR A 51 -4.25 -0.28 18.18
CA THR A 51 -4.54 -1.72 18.19
C THR A 51 -4.96 -2.15 16.79
N GLY A 52 -4.29 -3.17 16.25
CA GLY A 52 -4.57 -3.68 14.92
C GLY A 52 -3.48 -4.59 14.37
N LEU A 53 -3.53 -4.83 13.08
CA LEU A 53 -2.61 -5.73 12.38
C LEU A 53 -1.47 -4.94 11.71
N PHE A 54 -0.24 -5.29 12.04
CA PHE A 54 0.95 -4.83 11.33
C PHE A 54 1.38 -5.92 10.34
N VAL A 55 1.11 -5.69 9.06
CA VAL A 55 1.44 -6.62 7.97
C VAL A 55 2.88 -6.41 7.53
N ILE A 56 3.66 -7.49 7.47
CA ILE A 56 5.05 -7.49 6.99
C ILE A 56 5.14 -8.14 5.62
N GLU A 57 4.38 -9.20 5.40
CA GLU A 57 4.46 -9.98 4.17
C GLU A 57 3.06 -10.19 3.59
N LEU A 58 3.00 -10.14 2.26
CA LEU A 58 1.79 -10.42 1.49
C LEU A 58 2.06 -11.57 0.54
N MET A 59 1.13 -12.54 0.52
CA MET A 59 1.20 -13.73 -0.32
C MET A 59 0.08 -13.74 -1.35
N GLY A 60 0.35 -14.35 -2.50
CA GLY A 60 -0.61 -14.48 -3.59
C GLY A 60 -0.81 -13.19 -4.40
N GLN A 61 -1.73 -13.24 -5.35
CA GLN A 61 -2.05 -12.15 -6.28
C GLN A 61 -3.56 -11.89 -6.37
N GLY A 62 -4.20 -11.75 -5.24
CA GLY A 62 -5.63 -11.53 -5.13
C GLY A 62 -6.05 -10.07 -5.37
N VAL A 63 -5.70 -9.49 -6.52
CA VAL A 63 -6.09 -8.13 -6.88
C VAL A 63 -6.79 -8.12 -8.23
N ASN A 64 -8.03 -7.71 -8.25
CA ASN A 64 -8.79 -7.47 -9.48
C ASN A 64 -8.71 -5.98 -9.82
N TYR A 65 -7.95 -5.63 -10.84
CA TYR A 65 -7.75 -4.23 -11.24
C TYR A 65 -8.97 -3.60 -11.93
N VAL A 66 -9.96 -4.39 -12.33
CA VAL A 66 -11.20 -3.90 -12.93
C VAL A 66 -12.22 -3.51 -11.87
N THR A 67 -12.45 -4.39 -10.89
CA THR A 67 -13.41 -4.16 -9.80
C THR A 67 -12.80 -3.47 -8.58
N GLY A 68 -11.49 -3.55 -8.43
CA GLY A 68 -10.77 -3.08 -7.26
C GLY A 68 -10.76 -4.07 -6.09
N ASP A 69 -11.32 -5.26 -6.27
CA ASP A 69 -11.35 -6.25 -5.20
C ASP A 69 -9.93 -6.73 -4.86
N TYR A 70 -9.66 -6.76 -3.57
CA TYR A 70 -8.38 -7.10 -2.98
C TYR A 70 -8.55 -8.19 -1.94
N SER A 71 -7.80 -9.28 -2.10
CA SER A 71 -7.77 -10.37 -1.12
C SER A 71 -6.41 -11.06 -1.20
N ARG A 72 -5.63 -10.98 -0.15
CA ARG A 72 -4.28 -11.58 -0.11
C ARG A 72 -4.02 -12.26 1.21
N GLY A 73 -3.28 -13.36 1.15
CA GLY A 73 -2.65 -13.92 2.33
C GLY A 73 -1.67 -12.92 2.95
N ALA A 74 -1.58 -12.93 4.25
CA ALA A 74 -0.70 -12.01 4.99
C ALA A 74 -0.09 -12.70 6.21
N SER A 75 1.08 -12.20 6.59
CA SER A 75 1.71 -12.46 7.88
C SER A 75 2.26 -11.17 8.48
N GLY A 76 2.42 -11.14 9.77
CA GLY A 76 2.90 -9.96 10.49
C GLY A 76 2.74 -10.09 11.99
N PHE A 77 2.33 -9.01 12.63
CA PHE A 77 2.17 -8.96 14.08
C PHE A 77 0.86 -8.32 14.47
N TRP A 78 0.27 -8.82 15.52
CA TRP A 78 -0.78 -8.12 16.24
C TRP A 78 -0.17 -7.02 17.11
N VAL A 79 -0.76 -5.85 17.06
CA VAL A 79 -0.31 -4.67 17.82
C VAL A 79 -1.37 -4.29 18.82
N GLU A 80 -0.96 -4.07 20.07
CA GLU A 80 -1.80 -3.60 21.16
C GLU A 80 -1.17 -2.38 21.82
N ASN A 81 -1.95 -1.33 21.99
CA ASN A 81 -1.49 -0.07 22.59
C ASN A 81 -0.19 0.48 21.95
N GLY A 82 -0.08 0.38 20.62
CA GLY A 82 1.08 0.84 19.87
C GLY A 82 2.33 -0.02 20.02
N ARG A 83 2.22 -1.24 20.52
CA ARG A 83 3.33 -2.17 20.70
C ARG A 83 3.03 -3.53 20.07
N ILE A 84 4.04 -4.14 19.49
CA ILE A 84 3.95 -5.52 18.98
C ILE A 84 3.67 -6.47 20.12
N ALA A 85 2.57 -7.22 20.03
CA ALA A 85 2.13 -8.17 21.05
C ALA A 85 2.54 -9.61 20.70
N TYR A 86 2.16 -10.10 19.51
CA TYR A 86 2.48 -11.47 19.07
C TYR A 86 2.46 -11.58 17.55
N PRO A 87 3.18 -12.58 16.98
CA PRO A 87 3.14 -12.84 15.54
C PRO A 87 1.80 -13.41 15.09
N VAL A 88 1.41 -13.08 13.87
CA VAL A 88 0.20 -13.57 13.20
C VAL A 88 0.59 -14.12 11.84
N GLN A 89 0.13 -15.32 11.51
CA GLN A 89 0.41 -16.00 10.25
C GLN A 89 -0.87 -16.62 9.68
N GLU A 90 -0.79 -17.01 8.41
CA GLU A 90 -1.89 -17.72 7.72
C GLU A 90 -3.24 -17.00 7.79
N ILE A 91 -3.21 -15.68 7.75
CA ILE A 91 -4.39 -14.84 7.68
C ILE A 91 -4.63 -14.35 6.26
N THR A 92 -5.86 -13.93 5.99
CA THR A 92 -6.24 -13.24 4.77
C THR A 92 -6.68 -11.82 5.10
N ILE A 93 -6.16 -10.86 4.38
CA ILE A 93 -6.65 -9.49 4.41
C ILE A 93 -7.42 -9.20 3.13
N ALA A 94 -8.58 -8.58 3.26
CA ALA A 94 -9.48 -8.32 2.15
C ALA A 94 -10.10 -6.92 2.22
N GLY A 95 -10.44 -6.39 1.05
CA GLY A 95 -11.09 -5.10 0.92
C GLY A 95 -11.31 -4.74 -0.55
N ASN A 96 -11.62 -3.48 -0.78
CA ASN A 96 -11.64 -2.91 -2.13
C ASN A 96 -10.60 -1.78 -2.22
N LEU A 97 -9.80 -1.78 -3.27
CA LEU A 97 -8.70 -0.80 -3.44
C LEU A 97 -9.18 0.65 -3.31
N ARG A 98 -10.39 0.96 -3.81
CA ARG A 98 -10.94 2.31 -3.71
C ARG A 98 -11.15 2.74 -2.26
N ASP A 99 -11.67 1.83 -1.44
CA ASP A 99 -11.92 2.09 -0.02
C ASP A 99 -10.61 2.09 0.77
N MET A 100 -9.69 1.17 0.44
CA MET A 100 -8.36 1.14 1.03
C MET A 100 -7.60 2.45 0.80
N PHE A 101 -7.59 2.98 -0.43
CA PHE A 101 -6.93 4.26 -0.71
C PHE A 101 -7.60 5.45 -0.02
N LYS A 102 -8.92 5.45 0.08
CA LYS A 102 -9.64 6.50 0.84
C LYS A 102 -9.42 6.38 2.35
N GLY A 103 -9.21 5.16 2.83
CA GLY A 103 -8.96 4.85 4.23
C GLY A 103 -7.52 5.09 4.69
N ILE A 104 -6.60 5.54 3.83
CA ILE A 104 -5.23 5.86 4.24
C ILE A 104 -5.25 7.03 5.23
N GLN A 105 -4.83 6.76 6.46
CA GLN A 105 -4.78 7.73 7.55
C GLN A 105 -3.39 8.38 7.67
N ALA A 106 -2.34 7.62 7.37
CA ALA A 106 -0.97 8.11 7.44
C ALA A 106 -0.05 7.30 6.51
N VAL A 107 1.04 7.94 6.10
CA VAL A 107 2.17 7.31 5.42
C VAL A 107 3.42 7.70 6.19
N GLY A 108 4.19 6.72 6.65
CA GLY A 108 5.36 6.92 7.48
C GLY A 108 6.52 7.59 6.74
N ALA A 109 7.44 8.15 7.53
CA ALA A 109 8.73 8.65 7.08
C ALA A 109 9.81 7.55 7.01
N ASP A 110 9.48 6.36 7.47
CA ASP A 110 10.27 5.13 7.44
C ASP A 110 10.38 4.51 6.04
N ALA A 111 10.51 5.36 5.01
CA ALA A 111 10.51 4.93 3.62
C ALA A 111 11.63 3.93 3.33
N TYR A 112 11.25 2.82 2.71
CA TYR A 112 12.14 1.76 2.28
C TYR A 112 11.98 1.52 0.78
N THR A 113 13.10 1.30 0.10
CA THR A 113 13.11 1.00 -1.33
C THR A 113 13.30 -0.50 -1.55
N TYR A 114 12.30 -1.11 -2.17
CA TYR A 114 12.35 -2.50 -2.61
C TYR A 114 12.18 -2.58 -4.12
N GLY A 115 13.25 -2.97 -4.81
CA GLY A 115 13.29 -2.93 -6.27
C GLY A 115 13.07 -1.52 -6.79
N SER A 116 12.00 -1.32 -7.57
CA SER A 116 11.63 -0.04 -8.17
C SER A 116 10.57 0.74 -7.37
N LYS A 117 10.26 0.31 -6.15
CA LYS A 117 9.22 0.93 -5.33
C LYS A 117 9.80 1.46 -4.03
N THR A 118 9.44 2.70 -3.69
CA THR A 118 9.83 3.36 -2.44
C THR A 118 8.58 3.82 -1.71
N VAL A 119 8.38 3.33 -0.50
CA VAL A 119 7.21 3.66 0.32
C VAL A 119 7.54 3.49 1.80
N GLY A 120 6.98 4.35 2.65
CA GLY A 120 6.95 4.17 4.09
C GLY A 120 5.79 3.27 4.52
N SER A 121 5.71 2.96 5.80
CA SER A 121 4.55 2.26 6.36
C SER A 121 3.26 3.00 6.04
N VAL A 122 2.23 2.27 5.63
CA VAL A 122 0.91 2.84 5.27
C VAL A 122 -0.11 2.39 6.29
N LEU A 123 -0.73 3.35 6.97
CA LEU A 123 -1.83 3.09 7.91
C LEU A 123 -3.17 3.23 7.18
N ILE A 124 -3.93 2.14 7.17
CA ILE A 124 -5.29 2.09 6.64
C ILE A 124 -6.26 1.90 7.81
N ASP A 125 -7.34 2.66 7.84
CA ASP A 125 -8.29 2.70 8.94
C ASP A 125 -8.98 1.35 9.18
N ARG A 126 -9.33 0.63 8.10
CA ARG A 126 -10.06 -0.63 8.21
C ARG A 126 -9.88 -1.53 7.00
N MET A 127 -9.69 -2.82 7.28
CA MET A 127 -9.78 -3.91 6.30
C MET A 127 -10.45 -5.12 6.95
N THR A 128 -10.98 -6.02 6.15
CA THR A 128 -11.44 -7.32 6.64
C THR A 128 -10.24 -8.23 6.85
N VAL A 129 -10.18 -8.85 8.02
CA VAL A 129 -9.17 -9.86 8.36
C VAL A 129 -9.88 -11.16 8.67
N ALA A 130 -9.44 -12.24 8.04
CA ALA A 130 -9.93 -13.59 8.27
C ALA A 130 -8.75 -14.54 8.51
N GLY A 131 -8.94 -15.46 9.42
CA GLY A 131 -7.94 -16.46 9.82
C GLY A 131 -8.25 -17.00 11.21
N ASN A 132 -7.54 -18.03 11.61
CA ASN A 132 -7.68 -18.64 12.95
C ASN A 132 -6.74 -17.95 13.94
#